data_73da17b371fd130977cc0036985591c9
#
_entry.id   73da17b371fd130977cc0036985591c9
#
_cell.length_a   1.000
_cell.length_b   1.000
_cell.length_c   1.000
_cell.angle_alpha   90.00
_cell.angle_beta   90.00
_cell.angle_gamma   90.00
#
_symmetry.space_group_name_H-M   'P 1'
#
loop_
_entity.id
_entity.type
_entity.pdbx_description
1 polymer ?
#
loop_
_entity_poly.entity_id
_entity_poly.type
_entity_poly.pdbx_seq_one_letter_code
_entity_poly.pdbx_strand_id
1 'polypeptide(L)'
;ATYRDVDVGRGNPLYQQIPSLLRETDAIHIILRRLDRAATQKLVADGRRLAPPDLERLAEFVYTASQGNPLVCHEVMRTLRVENVLEPGDHDEACWRLGLLDRLVVPPLVRQIIDGRVAQLGDDPVKRRLIG
;
A
#
# COMPACT_ATOMS: atom_id res chain seq x y z
N ALA A 1 1.72 -20.79 4.70
CA ALA A 1 0.37 -20.23 4.82
C ALA A 1 0.42 -18.73 5.06
N THR A 2 -0.59 -18.01 4.63
CA THR A 2 -0.75 -16.57 4.86
C THR A 2 -2.08 -16.30 5.55
N TYR A 3 -2.11 -15.32 6.42
CA TYR A 3 -3.34 -14.87 7.10
C TYR A 3 -3.27 -13.38 7.40
N ARG A 4 -4.43 -12.78 7.69
CA ARG A 4 -4.51 -11.39 8.17
C ARG A 4 -4.62 -11.39 9.68
N ASP A 5 -3.84 -10.58 10.37
CA ASP A 5 -3.89 -10.46 11.84
C ASP A 5 -5.29 -10.08 12.34
N VAL A 6 -6.01 -9.27 11.57
CA VAL A 6 -7.38 -8.86 11.91
C VAL A 6 -8.40 -10.01 11.83
N ASP A 7 -8.11 -11.04 11.02
CA ASP A 7 -9.01 -12.19 10.83
C ASP A 7 -8.71 -13.32 11.83
N VAL A 8 -7.53 -13.28 12.46
CA VAL A 8 -7.05 -14.30 13.40
C VAL A 8 -7.12 -13.75 14.83
N GLY A 9 -8.32 -13.64 15.36
CA GLY A 9 -8.54 -13.29 16.76
C GLY A 9 -8.37 -14.48 17.71
N ARG A 10 -8.43 -14.24 19.03
CA ARG A 10 -8.25 -15.25 20.08
C ARG A 10 -9.19 -16.46 19.97
N GLY A 11 -10.34 -16.31 19.32
CA GLY A 11 -11.30 -17.38 19.06
C GLY A 11 -11.02 -18.21 17.81
N ASN A 12 -10.04 -17.83 17.00
CA ASN A 12 -9.69 -18.55 15.81
C ASN A 12 -8.75 -19.74 16.13
N PRO A 13 -9.06 -20.98 15.69
CA PRO A 13 -8.20 -22.14 15.92
C PRO A 13 -6.75 -21.93 15.51
N LEU A 14 -6.50 -21.20 14.41
CA LEU A 14 -5.16 -20.91 13.93
C LEU A 14 -4.34 -20.09 14.94
N TYR A 15 -4.98 -19.15 15.66
CA TYR A 15 -4.32 -18.35 16.70
C TYR A 15 -3.70 -19.23 17.79
N GLN A 16 -4.38 -20.29 18.19
CA GLN A 16 -3.90 -21.22 19.20
C GLN A 16 -2.80 -22.13 18.69
N GLN A 17 -2.76 -22.43 17.38
CA GLN A 17 -1.79 -23.32 16.76
C GLN A 17 -0.48 -22.61 16.37
N ILE A 18 -0.48 -21.31 16.13
CA ILE A 18 0.72 -20.56 15.74
C ILE A 18 1.91 -20.80 16.70
N PRO A 19 1.77 -20.69 18.03
CA PRO A 19 2.89 -20.92 18.95
C PRO A 19 3.46 -22.35 18.88
N SER A 20 2.62 -23.34 18.66
CA SER A 20 3.06 -24.75 18.50
C SER A 20 3.80 -24.93 17.19
N LEU A 21 3.27 -24.39 16.07
CA LEU A 21 3.93 -24.44 14.77
C LEU A 21 5.33 -23.81 14.81
N LEU A 22 5.47 -22.66 15.46
CA LEU A 22 6.75 -21.98 15.58
C LEU A 22 7.78 -22.72 16.43
N ARG A 23 7.32 -23.54 17.37
CA ARG A 23 8.21 -24.32 18.26
C ARG A 23 8.56 -25.70 17.71
N GLU A 24 7.62 -26.34 17.04
CA GLU A 24 7.72 -27.74 16.59
C GLU A 24 8.26 -27.89 15.17
N THR A 25 8.25 -26.80 14.41
CA THR A 25 8.78 -26.74 13.05
C THR A 25 9.76 -25.61 12.90
N ASP A 26 10.70 -25.70 11.96
CA ASP A 26 11.57 -24.59 11.57
C ASP A 26 10.81 -23.46 10.84
N ALA A 27 9.56 -23.23 11.22
CA ALA A 27 8.72 -22.21 10.60
C ALA A 27 9.19 -20.80 10.95
N ILE A 28 9.24 -19.95 9.94
CA ILE A 28 9.56 -18.54 10.10
C ILE A 28 8.25 -17.74 10.06
N HIS A 29 7.99 -16.96 11.10
CA HIS A 29 6.86 -16.04 11.15
C HIS A 29 7.29 -14.67 10.61
N ILE A 30 6.76 -14.30 9.46
CA ILE A 30 7.04 -13.01 8.82
C ILE A 30 5.82 -12.10 9.00
N ILE A 31 6.01 -10.99 9.70
CA ILE A 31 4.98 -9.97 9.90
C ILE A 31 5.17 -8.88 8.86
N LEU A 32 4.22 -8.75 7.94
CA LEU A 32 4.21 -7.70 6.94
C LEU A 32 3.58 -6.43 7.51
N ARG A 33 4.33 -5.34 7.47
CA ARG A 33 3.85 -4.02 7.88
C ARG A 33 3.60 -3.14 6.66
N ARG A 34 2.88 -2.05 6.86
CA ARG A 34 2.76 -1.01 5.85
C ARG A 34 4.13 -0.40 5.55
N LEU A 35 4.33 0.05 4.32
CA LEU A 35 5.51 0.79 3.93
C LEU A 35 5.52 2.14 4.65
N ASP A 36 6.67 2.52 5.15
CA ASP A 36 6.91 3.89 5.60
C ASP A 36 7.21 4.81 4.40
N ARG A 37 7.45 6.11 4.66
CA ARG A 37 7.77 7.08 3.61
C ARG A 37 9.04 6.71 2.84
N ALA A 38 10.08 6.27 3.52
CA ALA A 38 11.36 5.89 2.91
C ALA A 38 11.22 4.65 2.02
N ALA A 39 10.49 3.64 2.48
CA ALA A 39 10.20 2.44 1.70
C ALA A 39 9.30 2.74 0.49
N THR A 40 8.31 3.62 0.65
CA THR A 40 7.48 4.10 -0.47
C THR A 40 8.33 4.85 -1.51
N GLN A 41 9.24 5.72 -1.09
CA GLN A 41 10.15 6.42 -2.00
C GLN A 41 11.04 5.44 -2.77
N LYS A 42 11.58 4.41 -2.12
CA LYS A 42 12.35 3.36 -2.79
C LYS A 42 11.50 2.61 -3.83
N LEU A 43 10.28 2.25 -3.48
CA LEU A 43 9.35 1.58 -4.39
C LEU A 43 9.04 2.45 -5.62
N VAL A 44 8.81 3.72 -5.41
CA VAL A 44 8.55 4.69 -6.50
C VAL A 44 9.76 4.87 -7.41
N ALA A 45 10.96 4.91 -6.82
CA ALA A 45 12.21 5.07 -7.54
C ALA A 45 12.68 3.80 -8.28
N ASP A 46 12.11 2.64 -7.96
CA ASP A 46 12.56 1.36 -8.49
C ASP A 46 12.45 1.31 -10.02
N GLY A 47 13.59 1.13 -10.68
CA GLY A 47 13.69 1.12 -12.14
C GLY A 47 13.42 2.47 -12.82
N ARG A 48 13.35 3.58 -12.07
CA ARG A 48 13.03 4.91 -12.59
C ARG A 48 14.00 5.95 -12.08
N ARG A 49 14.59 6.71 -12.98
CA ARG A 49 15.38 7.89 -12.63
C ARG A 49 14.51 9.14 -12.78
N LEU A 50 14.14 9.74 -11.68
CA LEU A 50 13.42 11.00 -11.59
C LEU A 50 14.36 12.09 -11.06
N ALA A 51 14.14 13.32 -11.47
CA ALA A 51 14.77 14.48 -10.83
C ALA A 51 14.42 14.46 -9.33
N PRO A 52 15.38 14.78 -8.42
CA PRO A 52 15.14 14.70 -6.97
C PRO A 52 13.87 15.40 -6.49
N PRO A 53 13.52 16.62 -6.95
CA PRO A 53 12.26 17.26 -6.56
C PRO A 53 11.02 16.50 -7.02
N ASP A 54 11.05 15.91 -8.21
CA ASP A 54 9.94 15.13 -8.76
C ASP A 54 9.77 13.79 -8.03
N LEU A 55 10.87 13.14 -7.69
CA LEU A 55 10.85 11.92 -6.88
C LEU A 55 10.22 12.17 -5.51
N GLU A 56 10.59 13.25 -4.85
CA GLU A 56 10.03 13.62 -3.54
C GLU A 56 8.53 13.90 -3.62
N ARG A 57 8.11 14.71 -4.59
CA ARG A 57 6.69 15.01 -4.84
C ARG A 57 5.87 13.77 -5.14
N LEU A 58 6.39 12.89 -6.02
CA LEU A 58 5.74 11.64 -6.39
C LEU A 58 5.64 10.68 -5.20
N ALA A 59 6.72 10.52 -4.44
CA ALA A 59 6.73 9.66 -3.26
C ALA A 59 5.75 10.13 -2.18
N GLU A 60 5.69 11.43 -1.93
CA GLU A 60 4.74 12.01 -0.98
C GLU A 60 3.28 11.81 -1.44
N PHE A 61 3.02 12.02 -2.72
CA PHE A 61 1.69 11.80 -3.31
C PHE A 61 1.26 10.33 -3.16
N VAL A 62 2.13 9.39 -3.55
CA VAL A 62 1.85 7.94 -3.47
C VAL A 62 1.68 7.52 -2.02
N TYR A 63 2.51 8.00 -1.10
CA TYR A 63 2.40 7.68 0.32
C TYR A 63 1.08 8.19 0.91
N THR A 64 0.71 9.43 0.64
CA THR A 64 -0.54 10.03 1.12
C THR A 64 -1.77 9.27 0.60
N ALA A 65 -1.77 8.93 -0.69
CA ALA A 65 -2.87 8.19 -1.31
C ALA A 65 -2.98 6.74 -0.82
N SER A 66 -1.84 6.07 -0.59
CA SER A 66 -1.79 4.64 -0.26
C SER A 66 -1.75 4.36 1.24
N GLN A 67 -1.35 5.33 2.05
CA GLN A 67 -1.06 5.13 3.47
C GLN A 67 -0.10 3.96 3.72
N GLY A 68 0.85 3.78 2.80
CA GLY A 68 1.84 2.72 2.86
C GLY A 68 1.33 1.32 2.48
N ASN A 69 0.15 1.19 1.91
CA ASN A 69 -0.34 -0.08 1.38
C ASN A 69 0.31 -0.38 0.02
N PRO A 70 1.12 -1.46 -0.12
CA PRO A 70 1.83 -1.75 -1.36
C PRO A 70 0.93 -1.93 -2.58
N LEU A 71 -0.22 -2.58 -2.41
CA LEU A 71 -1.20 -2.75 -3.50
C LEU A 71 -1.72 -1.41 -4.00
N VAL A 72 -2.07 -0.52 -3.07
CA VAL A 72 -2.57 0.82 -3.42
C VAL A 72 -1.45 1.66 -4.03
N CYS A 73 -0.21 1.57 -3.54
CA CYS A 73 0.95 2.20 -4.18
C CYS A 73 1.06 1.80 -5.65
N HIS A 74 0.96 0.50 -5.92
CA HIS A 74 1.05 -0.04 -7.27
C HIS A 74 -0.07 0.50 -8.18
N GLU A 75 -1.30 0.51 -7.69
CA GLU A 75 -2.45 1.02 -8.46
C GLU A 75 -2.37 2.53 -8.71
N VAL A 76 -1.89 3.31 -7.74
CA VAL A 76 -1.64 4.74 -7.93
C VAL A 76 -0.58 4.95 -9.01
N MET A 77 0.55 4.24 -8.93
CA MET A 77 1.61 4.33 -9.94
C MET A 77 1.13 3.91 -11.34
N ARG A 78 0.32 2.87 -11.43
CA ARG A 78 -0.29 2.44 -12.68
C ARG A 78 -1.19 3.52 -13.28
N THR A 79 -2.02 4.14 -12.46
CA THR A 79 -2.92 5.21 -12.91
C THR A 79 -2.15 6.43 -13.40
N LEU A 80 -1.10 6.84 -12.68
CA LEU A 80 -0.22 7.94 -13.11
C LEU A 80 0.36 7.72 -14.51
N ARG A 81 0.67 6.46 -14.84
CA ARG A 81 1.16 6.09 -16.18
C ARG A 81 0.04 6.11 -17.22
N VAL A 82 -1.13 5.57 -16.90
CA VAL A 82 -2.29 5.54 -17.82
C VAL A 82 -2.76 6.95 -18.16
N GLU A 83 -2.75 7.85 -17.18
CA GLU A 83 -3.13 9.25 -17.34
C GLU A 83 -2.00 10.13 -17.92
N ASN A 84 -0.87 9.53 -18.31
CA ASN A 84 0.31 10.22 -18.86
C ASN A 84 0.84 11.34 -17.93
N VAL A 85 0.67 11.18 -16.62
CA VAL A 85 1.26 12.08 -15.62
C VAL A 85 2.66 11.63 -15.24
N LEU A 86 2.93 10.33 -15.35
CA LEU A 86 4.25 9.74 -15.17
C LEU A 86 4.64 9.01 -16.45
N GLU A 87 5.62 9.57 -17.16
CA GLU A 87 6.04 9.09 -18.49
C GLU A 87 7.55 8.82 -18.55
N PRO A 88 7.99 7.82 -19.32
CA PRO A 88 9.40 7.67 -19.65
C PRO A 88 9.90 8.86 -20.47
N GLY A 89 11.16 9.22 -20.32
CA GLY A 89 11.80 10.28 -21.09
C GLY A 89 12.06 9.87 -22.54
N ASP A 90 12.14 10.86 -23.43
CA ASP A 90 12.26 10.63 -24.89
C ASP A 90 13.58 9.99 -25.33
N HIS A 91 14.65 10.12 -24.55
CA HIS A 91 16.00 9.68 -24.92
C HIS A 91 16.57 8.54 -24.08
N ASP A 92 15.98 8.26 -22.96
CA ASP A 92 16.41 7.22 -22.02
C ASP A 92 15.18 6.67 -21.29
N GLU A 93 14.85 5.41 -21.55
CA GLU A 93 13.72 4.72 -20.92
C GLU A 93 13.83 4.63 -19.38
N ALA A 94 15.04 4.77 -18.84
CA ALA A 94 15.25 4.82 -17.41
C ALA A 94 14.98 6.22 -16.81
N CYS A 95 15.04 7.28 -17.60
CA CYS A 95 14.67 8.63 -17.17
C CYS A 95 13.17 8.83 -17.30
N TRP A 96 12.55 9.31 -16.23
CA TRP A 96 11.11 9.52 -16.15
C TRP A 96 10.78 10.99 -15.92
N ARG A 97 9.64 11.42 -16.43
CA ARG A 97 9.10 12.78 -16.25
C ARG A 97 7.82 12.71 -15.44
N LEU A 98 7.67 13.63 -14.50
CA LEU A 98 6.48 13.80 -13.70
C LEU A 98 5.74 15.06 -14.13
N GLY A 99 4.49 14.92 -14.51
CA GLY A 99 3.59 16.03 -14.82
C GLY A 99 2.91 16.62 -13.58
N LEU A 100 1.77 17.25 -13.79
CA LEU A 100 1.00 17.90 -12.73
C LEU A 100 0.16 16.86 -11.97
N LEU A 101 0.48 16.65 -10.71
CA LEU A 101 -0.25 15.74 -9.82
C LEU A 101 -1.63 16.29 -9.42
N ASP A 102 -1.81 17.61 -9.44
CA ASP A 102 -3.04 18.28 -9.01
C ASP A 102 -4.26 17.96 -9.89
N ARG A 103 -4.04 17.45 -11.08
CA ARG A 103 -5.12 17.07 -12.03
C ARG A 103 -5.60 15.64 -11.86
N LEU A 104 -4.95 14.87 -10.98
CA LEU A 104 -5.35 13.49 -10.73
C LEU A 104 -6.59 13.42 -9.87
N VAL A 105 -7.65 12.98 -10.48
CA VAL A 105 -8.78 12.41 -9.73
C VAL A 105 -8.32 11.09 -9.15
N VAL A 106 -8.42 10.92 -7.82
CA VAL A 106 -8.12 9.66 -7.16
C VAL A 106 -8.81 8.52 -7.93
N PRO A 107 -8.06 7.52 -8.40
CA PRO A 107 -8.62 6.46 -9.22
C PRO A 107 -9.83 5.82 -8.55
N PRO A 108 -10.87 5.45 -9.29
CA PRO A 108 -12.05 4.78 -8.74
C PRO A 108 -11.69 3.53 -7.92
N LEU A 109 -10.69 2.78 -8.38
CA LEU A 109 -10.22 1.59 -7.68
C LEU A 109 -9.59 1.92 -6.31
N VAL A 110 -8.77 2.96 -6.25
CA VAL A 110 -8.18 3.42 -4.98
C VAL A 110 -9.27 3.91 -4.04
N ARG A 111 -10.25 4.64 -4.56
CA ARG A 111 -11.42 5.08 -3.82
C ARG A 111 -12.23 3.89 -3.31
N GLN A 112 -12.48 2.88 -4.12
CA GLN A 112 -13.18 1.65 -3.71
C GLN A 112 -12.41 0.88 -2.63
N ILE A 113 -11.08 0.80 -2.71
CA ILE A 113 -10.27 0.13 -1.68
C ILE A 113 -10.35 0.89 -0.35
N ILE A 114 -10.32 2.22 -0.38
CA ILE A 114 -10.46 3.07 0.81
C ILE A 114 -11.89 2.94 1.37
N ASP A 115 -12.90 3.07 0.54
CA ASP A 115 -14.31 2.98 0.93
C ASP A 115 -14.66 1.59 1.47
N GLY A 116 -14.16 0.53 0.83
CA GLY A 116 -14.30 -0.85 1.32
C GLY A 116 -13.67 -1.08 2.69
N ARG A 117 -12.55 -0.42 3.00
CA ARG A 117 -11.94 -0.47 4.32
C ARG A 117 -12.71 0.30 5.37
N VAL A 118 -13.20 1.47 5.02
CA VAL A 118 -14.06 2.28 5.92
C VAL A 118 -15.34 1.51 6.23
N ALA A 119 -15.95 0.85 5.26
CA ALA A 119 -17.11 -0.02 5.47
C ALA A 119 -16.80 -1.20 6.39
N GLN A 120 -15.66 -1.88 6.21
CA GLN A 120 -15.23 -2.96 7.13
C GLN A 120 -14.96 -2.46 8.55
N LEU A 121 -14.41 -1.26 8.71
CA LEU A 121 -14.22 -0.63 10.03
C LEU A 121 -15.55 -0.23 10.67
N GLY A 122 -16.55 0.12 9.88
CA GLY A 122 -17.91 0.43 10.35
C GLY A 122 -18.72 -0.80 10.77
N ASP A 123 -18.39 -1.97 10.24
CA ASP A 123 -19.10 -3.23 10.51
C ASP A 123 -18.46 -4.09 11.61
N ASP A 124 -17.36 -3.65 12.21
CA ASP A 124 -16.73 -4.35 13.31
C ASP A 124 -17.55 -4.16 14.61
N PRO A 125 -18.21 -5.23 15.12
CA PRO A 125 -19.05 -5.13 16.31
C PRO A 125 -18.29 -4.70 17.56
N VAL A 126 -16.97 -4.93 17.61
CA VAL A 126 -16.10 -4.50 18.73
C VAL A 126 -15.91 -2.98 18.70
N LYS A 127 -15.74 -2.40 17.52
CA LYS A 127 -15.64 -0.94 17.36
C LYS A 127 -16.96 -0.23 17.58
N ARG A 128 -18.09 -0.82 17.21
CA ARG A 128 -19.42 -0.30 17.53
C ARG A 128 -19.66 -0.23 19.04
N ARG A 129 -19.13 -1.19 19.82
CA ARG A 129 -19.23 -1.16 21.29
C ARG A 129 -18.33 -0.11 21.95
N LEU A 130 -17.21 0.29 21.31
CA LEU A 130 -16.29 1.30 21.82
C LEU A 130 -16.74 2.74 21.46
N ILE A 131 -17.58 2.90 20.45
CA ILE A 131 -18.08 4.19 19.94
C ILE A 131 -19.54 4.45 20.42
N GLY A 132 -20.23 3.42 20.84
CA GLY A 132 -21.60 3.48 21.40
C GLY A 132 -21.56 3.64 22.95
#